data_5f98abf3fe0d6d2d98f19a6fe89eed6a
#
_entry.id   5f98abf3fe0d6d2d98f19a6fe89eed6a
#
_cell.length_a   1.000
_cell.length_b   1.000
_cell.length_c   1.000
_cell.angle_alpha   90.00
_cell.angle_beta   90.00
_cell.angle_gamma   90.00
#
_symmetry.space_group_name_H-M   'P 1'
#
loop_
_entity.id
_entity.type
_entity.pdbx_description
1 polymer ?
#
loop_
_entity_poly.entity_id
_entity_poly.type
_entity_poly.pdbx_seq_one_letter_code
_entity_poly.pdbx_strand_id
1 'polypeptide(L)'
;SRIPIGCDEGLHSLEDLKRHHEAGAAGGFSLKTIKLGGMKPVMDAGLLCEKLGMKVNLASKMAETGICTAALLHLAAALPAVDWGVGLSSQYLTDDILKIPLSFAGGHATVPAGPGLGIEVDEAKVRRYAREI
;
A
#
# COMPACT_ATOMS: atom_id res chain seq x y z
N SER A 1 -6.63 22.39 12.62
CA SER A 1 -7.57 22.30 11.48
C SER A 1 -8.80 21.52 11.87
N ARG A 2 -9.98 21.88 11.32
CA ARG A 2 -11.20 21.06 11.44
C ARG A 2 -11.18 19.86 10.50
N ILE A 3 -10.33 19.90 9.48
CA ILE A 3 -10.12 18.80 8.52
C ILE A 3 -8.84 18.08 8.96
N PRO A 4 -8.86 16.76 9.13
CA PRO A 4 -7.67 16.01 9.45
C PRO A 4 -6.65 16.09 8.29
N ILE A 5 -5.39 16.33 8.64
CA ILE A 5 -4.28 16.41 7.68
C ILE A 5 -3.57 15.07 7.67
N GLY A 6 -3.34 14.51 6.49
CA GLY A 6 -2.55 13.30 6.29
C GLY A 6 -1.09 13.62 5.95
N CYS A 7 -0.16 12.91 6.56
CA CYS A 7 1.23 12.91 6.13
C CYS A 7 1.44 11.79 5.11
N ASP A 8 2.00 12.12 3.96
CA ASP A 8 2.31 11.17 2.89
C ASP A 8 3.83 11.11 2.66
N GLU A 9 4.40 11.98 1.82
CA GLU A 9 5.80 11.86 1.39
C GLU A 9 6.81 12.12 2.51
N GLY A 10 6.40 12.72 3.63
CA GLY A 10 7.24 12.92 4.81
C GLY A 10 7.42 11.68 5.71
N LEU A 11 6.79 10.54 5.37
CA LEU A 11 6.85 9.32 6.18
C LEU A 11 7.77 8.27 5.54
N HIS A 12 8.92 8.00 6.15
CA HIS A 12 9.89 6.99 5.69
C HIS A 12 10.26 5.95 6.77
N SER A 13 9.82 6.16 8.00
CA SER A 13 10.16 5.30 9.13
C SER A 13 9.09 5.35 10.22
N LEU A 14 9.12 4.38 11.15
CA LEU A 14 8.30 4.44 12.38
C LEU A 14 8.68 5.63 13.27
N GLU A 15 9.92 6.08 13.19
CA GLU A 15 10.39 7.26 13.93
C GLU A 15 9.77 8.54 13.39
N ASP A 16 9.67 8.67 12.05
CA ASP A 16 8.96 9.80 11.44
C ASP A 16 7.48 9.83 11.87
N LEU A 17 6.83 8.66 11.92
CA LEU A 17 5.46 8.55 12.38
C LEU A 17 5.30 9.11 13.80
N LYS A 18 6.16 8.68 14.73
CA LYS A 18 6.14 9.17 16.13
C LYS A 18 6.36 10.67 16.20
N ARG A 19 7.38 11.18 15.50
CA ARG A 19 7.69 12.63 15.48
C ARG A 19 6.51 13.47 14.97
N HIS A 20 5.84 13.03 13.91
CA HIS A 20 4.65 13.74 13.39
C HIS A 20 3.48 13.69 14.37
N HIS A 21 3.29 12.55 15.03
CA HIS A 21 2.27 12.41 16.07
C HIS A 21 2.55 13.33 17.27
N GLU A 22 3.76 13.30 17.83
CA GLU A 22 4.18 14.10 18.98
C GLU A 22 4.08 15.60 18.69
N ALA A 23 4.39 16.00 17.47
CA ALA A 23 4.24 17.39 17.02
C ALA A 23 2.80 17.81 16.75
N GLY A 24 1.81 16.91 16.83
CA GLY A 24 0.43 17.18 16.43
C GLY A 24 0.29 17.59 14.95
N ALA A 25 1.26 17.20 14.10
CA ALA A 25 1.38 17.67 12.74
C ALA A 25 0.46 16.93 11.74
N ALA A 26 0.00 15.74 12.09
CA ALA A 26 -0.83 14.91 11.23
C ALA A 26 -1.95 14.21 12.02
N GLY A 27 -3.11 14.02 11.40
CA GLY A 27 -4.22 13.20 11.91
C GLY A 27 -4.20 11.76 11.37
N GLY A 28 -3.31 11.45 10.44
CA GLY A 28 -3.12 10.12 9.87
C GLY A 28 -1.99 10.07 8.85
N PHE A 29 -1.77 8.89 8.29
CA PHE A 29 -0.63 8.61 7.43
C PHE A 29 -1.02 7.81 6.19
N SER A 30 -0.34 8.09 5.08
CA SER A 30 -0.35 7.29 3.87
C SER A 30 0.82 6.29 3.92
N LEU A 31 0.51 5.03 4.19
CA LEU A 31 1.50 3.96 4.34
C LEU A 31 1.78 3.32 2.98
N LYS A 32 3.05 3.27 2.59
CA LYS A 32 3.50 2.71 1.31
C LYS A 32 4.62 1.70 1.54
N THR A 33 4.52 0.53 0.92
CA THR A 33 5.53 -0.53 1.05
C THR A 33 6.90 -0.10 0.56
N ILE A 34 6.95 0.66 -0.53
CA ILE A 34 8.20 1.16 -1.11
C ILE A 34 8.93 2.16 -0.20
N LYS A 35 8.19 2.95 0.58
CA LYS A 35 8.77 3.95 1.48
C LYS A 35 9.22 3.35 2.80
N LEU A 36 8.43 2.44 3.33
CA LEU A 36 8.71 1.81 4.63
C LEU A 36 9.58 0.55 4.53
N GLY A 37 9.85 0.06 3.30
CA GLY A 37 10.76 -1.07 3.08
C GLY A 37 10.09 -2.45 3.09
N GLY A 38 8.77 -2.53 2.86
CA GLY A 38 8.07 -3.79 2.67
C GLY A 38 6.81 -3.95 3.51
N MET A 39 6.21 -5.15 3.48
CA MET A 39 4.93 -5.43 4.14
C MET A 39 5.03 -5.38 5.67
N LYS A 40 6.09 -5.95 6.25
CA LYS A 40 6.24 -6.00 7.72
C LYS A 40 6.32 -4.60 8.35
N PRO A 41 7.17 -3.66 7.85
CA PRO A 41 7.18 -2.29 8.36
C PRO A 41 5.86 -1.54 8.18
N VAL A 42 5.12 -1.79 7.07
CA VAL A 42 3.78 -1.21 6.88
C VAL A 42 2.80 -1.75 7.91
N MET A 43 2.84 -3.05 8.21
CA MET A 43 2.02 -3.65 9.26
C MET A 43 2.33 -3.01 10.62
N ASP A 44 3.61 -2.90 10.97
CA ASP A 44 4.04 -2.29 12.24
C ASP A 44 3.59 -0.82 12.35
N ALA A 45 3.68 -0.07 11.24
CA ALA A 45 3.20 1.31 11.18
C ALA A 45 1.69 1.41 11.35
N GLY A 46 0.93 0.54 10.69
CA GLY A 46 -0.53 0.50 10.82
C GLY A 46 -0.99 0.17 12.25
N LEU A 47 -0.37 -0.82 12.88
CA LEU A 47 -0.64 -1.16 14.29
C LEU A 47 -0.25 -0.02 15.26
N LEU A 48 0.83 0.69 14.94
CA LEU A 48 1.22 1.87 15.72
C LEU A 48 0.21 3.01 15.53
N CYS A 49 -0.29 3.24 14.30
CA CYS A 49 -1.34 4.21 14.03
C CYS A 49 -2.60 3.92 14.85
N GLU A 50 -3.05 2.67 14.86
CA GLU A 50 -4.20 2.25 15.67
C GLU A 50 -3.98 2.59 17.16
N LYS A 51 -2.83 2.18 17.71
CA LYS A 51 -2.48 2.44 19.11
C LYS A 51 -2.47 3.93 19.47
N LEU A 52 -2.10 4.80 18.51
CA LEU A 52 -2.01 6.25 18.67
C LEU A 52 -3.30 6.97 18.27
N GLY A 53 -4.35 6.26 17.84
CA GLY A 53 -5.58 6.86 17.34
C GLY A 53 -5.43 7.62 16.03
N MET A 54 -4.39 7.32 15.24
CA MET A 54 -4.11 7.95 13.95
C MET A 54 -4.82 7.21 12.81
N LYS A 55 -5.26 7.95 11.81
CA LYS A 55 -5.94 7.38 10.63
C LYS A 55 -4.94 6.81 9.63
N VAL A 56 -5.37 5.80 8.88
CA VAL A 56 -4.54 5.10 7.89
C VAL A 56 -5.16 5.16 6.50
N ASN A 57 -4.35 5.54 5.53
CA ASN A 57 -4.50 5.24 4.12
C ASN A 57 -3.41 4.25 3.73
N LEU A 58 -3.73 3.19 3.01
CA LEU A 58 -2.75 2.38 2.31
C LEU A 58 -2.65 2.85 0.86
N ALA A 59 -1.45 3.08 0.37
CA ALA A 59 -1.28 3.56 -0.99
C ALA A 59 -0.12 2.88 -1.71
N SER A 60 -0.33 2.58 -2.98
CA SER A 60 0.75 2.29 -3.92
C SER A 60 1.45 3.58 -4.33
N LYS A 61 2.70 3.46 -4.78
CA LYS A 61 3.34 4.49 -5.59
C LYS A 61 2.73 4.47 -6.99
N MET A 62 2.90 5.54 -7.74
CA MET A 62 2.44 5.60 -9.12
C MET A 62 3.07 4.49 -9.96
N ALA A 63 2.25 3.82 -10.77
CA ALA A 63 2.65 2.76 -11.69
C ALA A 63 3.28 1.52 -11.03
N GLU A 64 2.96 1.20 -9.79
CA GLU A 64 3.31 -0.10 -9.20
C GLU A 64 2.48 -1.21 -9.84
N THR A 65 3.11 -2.37 -10.02
CA THR A 65 2.51 -3.55 -10.66
C THR A 65 1.50 -4.27 -9.76
N GLY A 66 0.80 -5.24 -10.32
CA GLY A 66 -0.12 -6.10 -9.58
C GLY A 66 0.53 -6.87 -8.42
N ILE A 67 1.85 -7.08 -8.43
CA ILE A 67 2.57 -7.67 -7.28
C ILE A 67 2.43 -6.78 -6.05
N CYS A 68 2.70 -5.49 -6.19
CA CYS A 68 2.54 -4.55 -5.09
C CYS A 68 1.07 -4.40 -4.68
N THR A 69 0.18 -4.33 -5.68
CA THR A 69 -1.27 -4.27 -5.42
C THR A 69 -1.75 -5.47 -4.62
N ALA A 70 -1.36 -6.70 -4.96
CA ALA A 70 -1.70 -7.89 -4.18
C ALA A 70 -1.18 -7.79 -2.74
N ALA A 71 0.06 -7.36 -2.55
CA ALA A 71 0.63 -7.14 -1.22
C ALA A 71 -0.16 -6.11 -0.39
N LEU A 72 -0.58 -5.00 -1.00
CA LEU A 72 -1.40 -3.98 -0.34
C LEU A 72 -2.79 -4.50 0.01
N LEU A 73 -3.41 -5.34 -0.83
CA LEU A 73 -4.70 -5.96 -0.53
C LEU A 73 -4.61 -6.89 0.68
N HIS A 74 -3.56 -7.70 0.78
CA HIS A 74 -3.32 -8.52 1.98
C HIS A 74 -3.08 -7.67 3.23
N LEU A 75 -2.32 -6.58 3.12
CA LEU A 75 -2.14 -5.64 4.22
C LEU A 75 -3.45 -4.99 4.64
N ALA A 76 -4.28 -4.55 3.68
CA ALA A 76 -5.58 -3.95 3.95
C ALA A 76 -6.53 -4.90 4.69
N ALA A 77 -6.48 -6.20 4.35
CA ALA A 77 -7.29 -7.22 5.02
C ALA A 77 -6.77 -7.59 6.42
N ALA A 78 -5.47 -7.39 6.67
CA ALA A 78 -4.83 -7.77 7.93
C ALA A 78 -4.75 -6.61 8.94
N LEU A 79 -4.78 -5.37 8.48
CA LEU A 79 -4.76 -4.20 9.36
C LEU A 79 -6.13 -3.99 10.04
N PRO A 80 -6.15 -3.58 11.31
CA PRO A 80 -7.38 -3.40 12.08
C PRO A 80 -8.25 -2.25 11.55
N ALA A 81 -7.62 -1.23 10.95
CA ALA A 81 -8.32 -0.11 10.34
C ALA A 81 -7.53 0.47 9.15
N VAL A 82 -8.25 0.78 8.07
CA VAL A 82 -7.76 1.54 6.92
C VAL A 82 -8.80 2.62 6.62
N ASP A 83 -8.86 3.61 7.50
CA ASP A 83 -9.95 4.61 7.56
C ASP A 83 -10.09 5.46 6.30
N TRP A 84 -8.98 5.76 5.64
CA TRP A 84 -8.91 6.63 4.48
C TRP A 84 -8.77 5.85 3.16
N GLY A 85 -9.08 4.55 3.21
CA GLY A 85 -9.15 3.69 2.04
C GLY A 85 -7.79 3.23 1.51
N VAL A 86 -7.85 2.57 0.35
CA VAL A 86 -6.69 1.95 -0.31
C VAL A 86 -6.54 2.54 -1.71
N GLY A 87 -5.41 3.18 -1.97
CA GLY A 87 -5.05 3.70 -3.29
C GLY A 87 -4.21 2.67 -4.07
N LEU A 88 -4.77 2.12 -5.15
CA LEU A 88 -4.13 1.11 -5.98
C LEU A 88 -3.85 1.65 -7.38
N SER A 89 -2.61 1.53 -7.87
CA SER A 89 -2.19 2.14 -9.13
C SER A 89 -2.03 1.15 -10.29
N SER A 90 -1.99 -0.17 -10.05
CA SER A 90 -1.84 -1.15 -11.14
C SER A 90 -2.99 -1.11 -12.15
N GLN A 91 -4.19 -0.70 -11.74
CA GLN A 91 -5.34 -0.53 -12.64
C GLN A 91 -5.15 0.55 -13.72
N TYR A 92 -4.15 1.40 -13.58
CA TYR A 92 -3.81 2.45 -14.55
C TYR A 92 -2.69 2.05 -15.51
N LEU A 93 -2.11 0.86 -15.34
CA LEU A 93 -1.12 0.32 -16.27
C LEU A 93 -1.83 -0.14 -17.55
N THR A 94 -1.23 0.15 -18.70
CA THR A 94 -1.70 -0.36 -20.00
C THR A 94 -1.58 -1.89 -20.08
N ASP A 95 -0.55 -2.46 -19.45
CA ASP A 95 -0.32 -3.89 -19.28
C ASP A 95 0.37 -4.12 -17.95
N ASP A 96 0.08 -5.26 -17.31
CA ASP A 96 0.67 -5.67 -16.03
C ASP A 96 1.40 -7.00 -16.20
N ILE A 97 2.35 -7.25 -15.32
CA ILE A 97 3.20 -8.46 -15.34
C ILE A 97 2.53 -9.69 -14.73
N LEU A 98 1.27 -9.63 -14.38
CA LEU A 98 0.50 -10.79 -13.93
C LEU A 98 -0.07 -11.58 -15.13
N LYS A 99 -0.15 -12.92 -15.00
CA LYS A 99 -0.87 -13.77 -15.97
C LYS A 99 -2.35 -13.46 -15.96
N ILE A 100 -2.94 -13.31 -14.79
CA ILE A 100 -4.33 -12.96 -14.59
C ILE A 100 -4.37 -11.61 -13.86
N PRO A 101 -4.91 -10.56 -14.50
CA PRO A 101 -5.04 -9.26 -13.86
C PRO A 101 -5.91 -9.31 -12.59
N LEU A 102 -5.59 -8.47 -11.61
CA LEU A 102 -6.44 -8.28 -10.44
C LEU A 102 -7.74 -7.59 -10.84
N SER A 103 -8.83 -7.99 -10.19
CA SER A 103 -10.16 -7.46 -10.48
C SER A 103 -10.52 -6.30 -9.56
N PHE A 104 -10.99 -5.22 -10.18
CA PHE A 104 -11.51 -4.03 -9.50
C PHE A 104 -12.92 -3.75 -10.03
N ALA A 105 -13.89 -3.71 -9.17
CA ALA A 105 -15.28 -3.45 -9.56
C ALA A 105 -16.04 -2.71 -8.46
N GLY A 106 -16.81 -1.68 -8.85
CA GLY A 106 -17.70 -0.97 -7.92
C GLY A 106 -17.00 -0.38 -6.70
N GLY A 107 -15.73 0.03 -6.80
CA GLY A 107 -14.93 0.53 -5.68
C GLY A 107 -14.38 -0.57 -4.76
N HIS A 108 -14.46 -1.82 -5.16
CA HIS A 108 -13.97 -2.97 -4.42
C HIS A 108 -12.83 -3.67 -5.16
N ALA A 109 -11.94 -4.28 -4.38
CA ALA A 109 -10.92 -5.20 -4.87
C ALA A 109 -10.95 -6.47 -4.01
N THR A 110 -10.78 -7.63 -4.65
CA THR A 110 -10.74 -8.92 -3.93
C THR A 110 -9.30 -9.27 -3.59
N VAL A 111 -9.06 -9.65 -2.34
CA VAL A 111 -7.76 -10.20 -1.91
C VAL A 111 -7.53 -11.51 -2.64
N PRO A 112 -6.42 -11.67 -3.38
CA PRO A 112 -6.15 -12.92 -4.09
C PRO A 112 -6.03 -14.10 -3.13
N ALA A 113 -6.58 -15.25 -3.50
CA ALA A 113 -6.49 -16.49 -2.75
C ALA A 113 -5.42 -17.42 -3.34
N GLY A 114 -4.68 -18.13 -2.47
CA GLY A 114 -3.66 -19.09 -2.88
C GLY A 114 -2.33 -18.90 -2.15
N PRO A 115 -1.30 -19.68 -2.49
CA PRO A 115 0.01 -19.59 -1.87
C PRO A 115 0.68 -18.23 -2.11
N GLY A 116 1.42 -17.75 -1.14
CA GLY A 116 2.11 -16.46 -1.20
C GLY A 116 1.14 -15.29 -1.30
N LEU A 117 1.26 -14.47 -2.34
CA LEU A 117 0.34 -13.36 -2.62
C LEU A 117 -0.91 -13.79 -3.40
N GLY A 118 -1.08 -15.08 -3.71
CA GLY A 118 -2.22 -15.58 -4.47
C GLY A 118 -2.25 -15.14 -5.94
N ILE A 119 -1.11 -14.80 -6.52
CA ILE A 119 -0.97 -14.33 -7.90
C ILE A 119 0.06 -15.15 -8.67
N GLU A 120 -0.03 -15.16 -9.99
CA GLU A 120 0.98 -15.72 -10.88
C GLU A 120 1.63 -14.63 -11.73
N VAL A 121 2.96 -14.57 -11.70
CA VAL A 121 3.74 -13.64 -12.51
C VAL A 121 3.98 -14.21 -13.89
N ASP A 122 3.80 -13.40 -14.92
CA ASP A 122 4.18 -13.70 -16.30
C ASP A 122 5.64 -13.32 -16.53
N GLU A 123 6.53 -14.33 -16.47
CA GLU A 123 7.95 -14.09 -16.64
C GLU A 123 8.33 -13.57 -18.04
N ALA A 124 7.54 -13.85 -19.08
CA ALA A 124 7.79 -13.30 -20.41
C ALA A 124 7.55 -11.79 -20.43
N LYS A 125 6.48 -11.33 -19.76
CA LYS A 125 6.22 -9.90 -19.57
C LYS A 125 7.30 -9.25 -18.69
N VAL A 126 7.74 -9.90 -17.62
CA VAL A 126 8.84 -9.39 -16.80
C VAL A 126 10.08 -9.15 -17.66
N ARG A 127 10.49 -10.14 -18.46
CA ARG A 127 11.65 -10.00 -19.38
C ARG A 127 11.42 -8.89 -20.41
N ARG A 128 10.20 -8.78 -20.96
CA ARG A 128 9.86 -7.75 -21.96
C ARG A 128 9.99 -6.34 -21.41
N TYR A 129 9.62 -6.12 -20.14
CA TYR A 129 9.63 -4.79 -19.52
C TYR A 129 10.87 -4.52 -18.67
N ALA A 130 11.72 -5.53 -18.45
CA ALA A 130 12.99 -5.33 -17.78
C ALA A 130 13.87 -4.39 -18.61
N ARG A 131 14.50 -3.41 -17.96
CA ARG A 131 15.55 -2.61 -18.57
C ARG A 131 16.88 -3.31 -18.36
N GLU A 132 17.71 -3.35 -19.39
CA GLU A 132 19.13 -3.65 -19.19
C GLU A 132 19.74 -2.53 -18.34
N ILE A 133 20.38 -2.93 -17.23
CA ILE A 133 21.05 -2.02 -16.29
C ILE A 133 22.54 -1.97 -16.67
#